data_57177fbafdf54c51f4aecbba0efe8523
#
_entry.id   57177fbafdf54c51f4aecbba0efe8523
#
_cell.length_a   1.000
_cell.length_b   1.000
_cell.length_c   1.000
_cell.angle_alpha   90.00
_cell.angle_beta   90.00
_cell.angle_gamma   90.00
#
_symmetry.space_group_name_H-M   'P 1'
#
loop_
_entity.id
_entity.type
_entity.pdbx_description
1 polymer ?
#
loop_
_entity_poly.entity_id
_entity_poly.type
_entity_poly.pdbx_seq_one_letter_code
_entity_poly.pdbx_strand_id
1 'polypeptide(L)'
;MNPLDETRRVADGIRRRVTAFTLKNGGGYLSQACSSAEILATLYTRVMKLGPSVAPPVPPPFGGVPGKNPNYATGAGYNGPHAPELDRFFISPVHYALVLYATLVETGRMAEEGLAMFNQDGGTVEMIGAEHSPGHELMAGSLGQALSQVIGIALGRRRKGETGRNFVFMSDGEFMIGQTWEAMETLSFYELDNVIAYVDANGQSADGKIDEVMGIEPLKERLEAFGAVAVEVDGHDVEALAAAAETPHEGKPLVVIARTNPYCGVEVLAERAPRFHYIRFTGSGEKEALERFYAEKWGGRK
;
A
#
# COMPACT_ATOMS: atom_id res chain seq x y z
N MET A 1 23.88 0.07 -8.48
CA MET A 1 23.32 -0.59 -7.27
C MET A 1 22.69 -1.88 -7.72
N ASN A 2 22.83 -2.97 -6.97
CA ASN A 2 22.12 -4.22 -7.26
C ASN A 2 20.60 -3.97 -7.07
N PRO A 3 19.69 -4.54 -7.90
CA PRO A 3 18.25 -4.37 -7.73
C PRO A 3 17.71 -4.71 -6.33
N LEU A 4 18.28 -5.70 -5.66
CA LEU A 4 17.93 -6.05 -4.27
C LEU A 4 18.30 -4.95 -3.28
N ASP A 5 19.51 -4.38 -3.43
CA ASP A 5 19.98 -3.31 -2.55
C ASP A 5 19.13 -2.05 -2.74
N GLU A 6 18.69 -1.79 -3.98
CA GLU A 6 17.77 -0.67 -4.26
C GLU A 6 16.42 -0.87 -3.57
N THR A 7 15.82 -2.06 -3.68
CA THR A 7 14.54 -2.36 -3.02
C THR A 7 14.64 -2.22 -1.49
N ARG A 8 15.72 -2.74 -0.89
CA ARG A 8 15.96 -2.60 0.56
C ARG A 8 16.19 -1.16 0.98
N ARG A 9 16.91 -0.38 0.16
CA ARG A 9 17.11 1.07 0.38
C ARG A 9 15.77 1.80 0.38
N VAL A 10 14.91 1.50 -0.59
CA VAL A 10 13.58 2.11 -0.68
C VAL A 10 12.74 1.75 0.55
N ALA A 11 12.73 0.48 0.97
CA ALA A 11 12.00 0.05 2.16
C ALA A 11 12.49 0.74 3.45
N ASP A 12 13.81 0.87 3.64
CA ASP A 12 14.39 1.61 4.77
C ASP A 12 14.04 3.10 4.71
N GLY A 13 14.07 3.71 3.51
CA GLY A 13 13.68 5.09 3.28
C GLY A 13 12.21 5.37 3.60
N ILE A 14 11.31 4.45 3.24
CA ILE A 14 9.88 4.51 3.60
C ILE A 14 9.73 4.58 5.13
N ARG A 15 10.32 3.65 5.87
CA ARG A 15 10.26 3.61 7.34
C ARG A 15 10.84 4.89 7.94
N ARG A 16 11.99 5.35 7.48
CA ARG A 16 12.62 6.59 7.93
C ARG A 16 11.68 7.78 7.81
N ARG A 17 11.06 7.97 6.63
CA ARG A 17 10.15 9.10 6.38
C ARG A 17 8.90 9.04 7.24
N VAL A 18 8.25 7.90 7.30
CA VAL A 18 7.03 7.74 8.11
C VAL A 18 7.33 7.89 9.60
N THR A 19 8.48 7.42 10.09
CA THR A 19 8.91 7.65 11.48
C THR A 19 9.11 9.14 11.76
N ALA A 20 9.78 9.87 10.86
CA ALA A 20 9.98 11.31 11.00
C ALA A 20 8.63 12.08 11.07
N PHE A 21 7.67 11.73 10.22
CA PHE A 21 6.33 12.34 10.25
C PHE A 21 5.55 11.97 11.51
N THR A 22 5.66 10.73 11.99
CA THR A 22 5.03 10.29 13.24
C THR A 22 5.56 11.08 14.44
N LEU A 23 6.88 11.28 14.51
CA LEU A 23 7.52 12.11 15.54
C LEU A 23 7.09 13.58 15.47
N LYS A 24 7.09 14.16 14.25
CA LYS A 24 6.67 15.54 14.00
C LYS A 24 5.23 15.80 14.40
N ASN A 25 4.33 14.89 14.06
CA ASN A 25 2.88 15.06 14.25
C ASN A 25 2.39 14.54 15.63
N GLY A 26 3.26 13.98 16.45
CA GLY A 26 2.89 13.40 17.75
C GLY A 26 2.09 12.10 17.64
N GLY A 27 2.11 11.44 16.47
CA GLY A 27 1.42 10.19 16.20
C GLY A 27 1.21 9.94 14.72
N GLY A 28 0.73 8.75 14.37
CA GLY A 28 0.47 8.38 12.98
C GLY A 28 0.39 6.87 12.75
N TYR A 29 0.27 6.51 11.48
CA TYR A 29 0.20 5.13 10.98
C TYR A 29 1.61 4.57 10.73
N LEU A 30 2.50 4.56 11.74
CA LEU A 30 3.90 4.11 11.58
C LEU A 30 4.01 2.59 11.40
N SER A 31 3.17 1.81 12.09
CA SER A 31 3.21 0.35 11.97
C SER A 31 2.90 -0.14 10.56
N GLN A 32 2.10 0.60 9.80
CA GLN A 32 1.83 0.32 8.40
C GLN A 32 3.11 0.42 7.54
N ALA A 33 4.00 1.35 7.85
CA ALA A 33 5.30 1.41 7.20
C ALA A 33 6.24 0.28 7.65
N CYS A 34 6.12 -0.16 8.91
CA CYS A 34 6.92 -1.27 9.40
C CYS A 34 6.53 -2.58 8.71
N SER A 35 5.23 -2.85 8.55
CA SER A 35 4.73 -4.07 7.92
C SER A 35 4.89 -4.07 6.39
N SER A 36 4.56 -2.97 5.72
CA SER A 36 4.39 -2.97 4.25
C SER A 36 5.53 -2.36 3.44
N ALA A 37 6.60 -1.87 4.07
CA ALA A 37 7.66 -1.19 3.33
C ALA A 37 8.32 -2.08 2.27
N GLU A 38 8.61 -3.34 2.56
CA GLU A 38 9.17 -4.28 1.58
C GLU A 38 8.18 -4.61 0.48
N ILE A 39 6.89 -4.74 0.80
CA ILE A 39 5.85 -5.02 -0.20
C ILE A 39 5.80 -3.88 -1.22
N LEU A 40 5.63 -2.63 -0.77
CA LEU A 40 5.55 -1.47 -1.67
C LEU A 40 6.87 -1.22 -2.39
N ALA A 41 8.01 -1.32 -1.70
CA ALA A 41 9.32 -1.19 -2.33
C ALA A 41 9.50 -2.23 -3.45
N THR A 42 9.15 -3.50 -3.22
CA THR A 42 9.25 -4.58 -4.22
C THR A 42 8.33 -4.34 -5.40
N LEU A 43 7.07 -3.96 -5.15
CA LEU A 43 6.12 -3.65 -6.22
C LEU A 43 6.63 -2.52 -7.11
N TYR A 44 7.11 -1.42 -6.53
CA TYR A 44 7.52 -0.22 -7.30
C TYR A 44 8.91 -0.32 -7.94
N THR A 45 9.81 -1.19 -7.46
CA THR A 45 11.17 -1.28 -7.99
C THR A 45 11.43 -2.52 -8.84
N ARG A 46 10.62 -3.58 -8.70
CA ARG A 46 10.93 -4.88 -9.33
C ARG A 46 9.77 -5.53 -10.07
N VAL A 47 8.54 -5.38 -9.59
CA VAL A 47 7.41 -6.21 -10.04
C VAL A 47 6.55 -5.49 -11.07
N MET A 48 6.15 -4.25 -10.77
CA MET A 48 5.24 -3.51 -11.64
C MET A 48 5.97 -2.87 -12.81
N LYS A 49 5.43 -3.06 -14.01
CA LYS A 49 5.85 -2.35 -15.21
C LYS A 49 5.11 -1.01 -15.26
N LEU A 50 5.61 -0.04 -14.52
CA LEU A 50 5.09 1.32 -14.51
C LEU A 50 5.89 2.21 -15.48
N GLY A 51 5.22 3.12 -16.18
CA GLY A 51 5.89 4.20 -16.90
C GLY A 51 6.46 5.27 -15.95
N PRO A 52 7.19 6.26 -16.46
CA PRO A 52 7.60 7.40 -15.65
C PRO A 52 6.37 8.15 -15.13
N SER A 53 6.49 8.81 -13.95
CA SER A 53 5.44 9.70 -13.46
C SER A 53 5.12 10.77 -14.50
N VAL A 54 3.83 10.98 -14.76
CA VAL A 54 3.32 12.08 -15.62
C VAL A 54 2.67 13.19 -14.80
N ALA A 55 2.65 13.04 -13.47
CA ALA A 55 2.15 14.03 -12.55
C ALA A 55 3.23 15.07 -12.21
N PRO A 56 2.84 16.27 -11.74
CA PRO A 56 3.80 17.25 -11.22
C PRO A 56 4.58 16.66 -10.02
N PRO A 57 5.92 16.89 -9.94
CA PRO A 57 6.72 16.39 -8.81
C PRO A 57 6.22 16.86 -7.44
N VAL A 58 5.70 18.10 -7.37
CA VAL A 58 5.00 18.65 -6.21
C VAL A 58 3.50 18.60 -6.49
N PRO A 59 2.71 17.90 -5.66
CA PRO A 59 1.27 17.78 -5.87
C PRO A 59 0.58 19.15 -5.87
N PRO A 60 -0.38 19.38 -6.78
CA PRO A 60 -1.13 20.63 -6.81
C PRO A 60 -2.08 20.72 -5.61
N PRO A 61 -2.54 21.93 -5.26
CA PRO A 61 -3.66 22.10 -4.34
C PRO A 61 -4.91 21.34 -4.83
N PHE A 62 -5.81 21.03 -3.90
CA PHE A 62 -7.07 20.38 -4.26
C PHE A 62 -7.90 21.30 -5.18
N GLY A 63 -8.05 20.88 -6.42
CA GLY A 63 -8.75 21.61 -7.47
C GLY A 63 -10.26 21.36 -7.53
N GLY A 64 -10.80 20.56 -6.61
CA GLY A 64 -12.20 20.13 -6.60
C GLY A 64 -12.41 18.71 -7.11
N VAL A 65 -13.67 18.27 -7.13
CA VAL A 65 -14.07 16.92 -7.51
C VAL A 65 -14.09 16.72 -9.03
N PRO A 66 -14.05 15.45 -9.53
CA PRO A 66 -14.13 15.15 -10.96
C PRO A 66 -15.46 15.61 -11.59
N GLY A 67 -15.59 15.43 -12.90
CA GLY A 67 -16.74 15.80 -13.70
C GLY A 67 -16.35 16.82 -14.77
N LYS A 68 -17.11 17.92 -14.89
CA LYS A 68 -16.77 19.01 -15.82
C LYS A 68 -15.77 20.03 -15.25
N ASN A 69 -15.07 19.68 -14.19
CA ASN A 69 -14.13 20.55 -13.51
C ASN A 69 -12.76 20.51 -14.21
N PRO A 70 -12.32 21.62 -14.86
CA PRO A 70 -11.05 21.65 -15.57
C PRO A 70 -9.82 21.64 -14.64
N ASN A 71 -10.01 21.91 -13.35
CA ASN A 71 -8.94 21.94 -12.35
C ASN A 71 -8.79 20.61 -11.60
N TYR A 72 -9.62 19.61 -11.92
CA TYR A 72 -9.49 18.30 -11.32
C TYR A 72 -8.17 17.64 -11.74
N ALA A 73 -7.44 17.13 -10.77
CA ALA A 73 -6.25 16.33 -10.98
C ALA A 73 -6.42 14.95 -10.32
N THR A 74 -6.01 13.91 -11.02
CA THR A 74 -5.98 12.54 -10.47
C THR A 74 -4.61 12.21 -9.92
N GLY A 75 -4.58 11.46 -8.82
CA GLY A 75 -3.35 10.91 -8.26
C GLY A 75 -2.72 9.79 -9.09
N ALA A 76 -3.47 9.21 -10.01
CA ALA A 76 -3.02 8.11 -10.86
C ALA A 76 -1.74 8.42 -11.66
N GLY A 77 -1.57 9.68 -12.09
CA GLY A 77 -0.41 10.11 -12.86
C GLY A 77 0.94 9.87 -12.19
N TYR A 78 0.99 9.74 -10.86
CA TYR A 78 2.21 9.40 -10.14
C TYR A 78 2.65 7.96 -10.40
N ASN A 79 1.73 7.05 -10.73
CA ASN A 79 2.03 5.67 -11.13
C ASN A 79 2.46 5.57 -12.61
N GLY A 80 2.31 6.62 -13.39
CA GLY A 80 2.66 6.69 -14.80
C GLY A 80 1.45 6.87 -15.72
N PRO A 81 1.66 6.84 -17.04
CA PRO A 81 0.56 6.95 -18.00
C PRO A 81 -0.29 5.67 -18.01
N HIS A 82 -1.58 5.82 -18.33
CA HIS A 82 -2.48 4.69 -18.51
C HIS A 82 -2.32 4.07 -19.91
N ALA A 83 -1.11 3.59 -20.24
CA ALA A 83 -0.88 2.88 -21.50
C ALA A 83 -1.36 1.41 -21.41
N PRO A 84 -1.83 0.82 -22.54
CA PRO A 84 -2.42 -0.53 -22.55
C PRO A 84 -1.51 -1.64 -22.03
N GLU A 85 -0.19 -1.50 -22.23
CA GLU A 85 0.84 -2.46 -21.84
C GLU A 85 1.45 -2.22 -20.48
N LEU A 86 1.08 -1.13 -19.79
CA LEU A 86 1.58 -0.79 -18.47
C LEU A 86 0.66 -1.32 -17.38
N ASP A 87 1.27 -1.70 -16.26
CA ASP A 87 0.57 -2.13 -15.06
C ASP A 87 -0.10 -0.93 -14.37
N ARG A 88 -1.13 -1.20 -13.58
CA ARG A 88 -1.80 -0.22 -12.72
C ARG A 88 -1.72 -0.66 -11.27
N PHE A 89 -1.64 0.31 -10.38
CA PHE A 89 -1.57 0.10 -8.95
C PHE A 89 -2.78 0.69 -8.24
N PHE A 90 -3.35 -0.07 -7.33
CA PHE A 90 -4.50 0.32 -6.51
C PHE A 90 -4.20 0.04 -5.05
N ILE A 91 -4.39 1.04 -4.20
CA ILE A 91 -4.28 0.89 -2.76
C ILE A 91 -5.69 0.84 -2.16
N SER A 92 -6.02 -0.25 -1.48
CA SER A 92 -7.31 -0.45 -0.86
C SER A 92 -7.38 0.16 0.54
N PRO A 93 -6.43 -0.10 1.46
CA PRO A 93 -6.46 0.48 2.79
C PRO A 93 -5.87 1.90 2.77
N VAL A 94 -6.69 2.91 2.51
CA VAL A 94 -6.25 4.31 2.29
C VAL A 94 -5.52 4.96 3.46
N HIS A 95 -5.59 4.40 4.66
CA HIS A 95 -4.77 4.83 5.81
C HIS A 95 -3.28 4.48 5.69
N TYR A 96 -2.90 3.70 4.65
CA TYR A 96 -1.50 3.54 4.22
C TYR A 96 -1.01 4.68 3.30
N ALA A 97 -1.78 5.74 3.13
CA ALA A 97 -1.46 6.84 2.22
C ALA A 97 -0.06 7.42 2.45
N LEU A 98 0.34 7.69 3.70
CA LEU A 98 1.68 8.20 4.01
C LEU A 98 2.80 7.22 3.58
N VAL A 99 2.56 5.92 3.69
CA VAL A 99 3.50 4.88 3.24
C VAL A 99 3.65 4.93 1.72
N LEU A 100 2.53 5.06 1.00
CA LEU A 100 2.53 5.22 -0.45
C LEU A 100 3.26 6.51 -0.88
N TYR A 101 3.00 7.64 -0.25
CA TYR A 101 3.70 8.89 -0.57
C TYR A 101 5.21 8.79 -0.32
N ALA A 102 5.61 8.16 0.79
CA ALA A 102 7.02 7.88 1.06
C ALA A 102 7.64 6.98 -0.03
N THR A 103 6.88 5.99 -0.52
CA THR A 103 7.29 5.13 -1.64
C THR A 103 7.49 5.94 -2.92
N LEU A 104 6.56 6.84 -3.25
CA LEU A 104 6.68 7.70 -4.43
C LEU A 104 7.90 8.61 -4.35
N VAL A 105 8.23 9.14 -3.17
CA VAL A 105 9.44 9.94 -2.99
C VAL A 105 10.70 9.09 -3.15
N GLU A 106 10.78 7.94 -2.48
CA GLU A 106 11.95 7.06 -2.53
C GLU A 106 12.21 6.47 -3.93
N THR A 107 11.17 6.39 -4.75
CA THR A 107 11.26 5.92 -6.16
C THR A 107 11.33 7.07 -7.18
N GLY A 108 11.47 8.33 -6.72
CA GLY A 108 11.63 9.51 -7.59
C GLY A 108 10.37 9.91 -8.38
N ARG A 109 9.19 9.43 -7.96
CA ARG A 109 7.91 9.74 -8.62
C ARG A 109 7.23 10.99 -8.06
N MET A 110 7.61 11.40 -6.84
CA MET A 110 7.16 12.62 -6.17
C MET A 110 8.38 13.31 -5.53
N ALA A 111 8.40 14.62 -5.50
CA ALA A 111 9.44 15.39 -4.83
C ALA A 111 9.24 15.37 -3.29
N GLU A 112 10.31 15.61 -2.54
CA GLU A 112 10.27 15.67 -1.08
C GLU A 112 9.39 16.82 -0.58
N GLU A 113 9.38 17.94 -1.29
CA GLU A 113 8.52 19.08 -1.02
C GLU A 113 7.03 18.70 -1.09
N GLY A 114 6.68 17.76 -1.97
CA GLY A 114 5.33 17.20 -2.04
C GLY A 114 4.95 16.46 -0.76
N LEU A 115 5.83 15.64 -0.22
CA LEU A 115 5.60 14.94 1.05
C LEU A 115 5.51 15.91 2.24
N ALA A 116 6.23 17.04 2.19
CA ALA A 116 6.15 18.07 3.22
C ALA A 116 4.75 18.71 3.35
N MET A 117 3.91 18.57 2.30
CA MET A 117 2.51 19.05 2.30
C MET A 117 1.54 18.06 2.97
N PHE A 118 2.02 16.96 3.54
CA PHE A 118 1.17 15.93 4.15
C PHE A 118 0.20 16.51 5.18
N ASN A 119 -1.09 16.19 4.99
CA ASN A 119 -2.21 16.56 5.86
C ASN A 119 -2.37 18.06 6.10
N GLN A 120 -2.11 18.87 5.06
CA GLN A 120 -2.35 20.32 5.07
C GLN A 120 -3.70 20.64 4.41
N ASP A 121 -4.44 21.58 5.00
CA ASP A 121 -5.74 22.03 4.48
C ASP A 121 -5.62 22.53 3.02
N GLY A 122 -6.57 22.10 2.18
CA GLY A 122 -6.59 22.45 0.77
C GLY A 122 -5.53 21.73 -0.09
N GLY A 123 -4.76 20.81 0.50
CA GLY A 123 -3.82 19.97 -0.21
C GLY A 123 -4.45 18.70 -0.76
N THR A 124 -3.65 17.94 -1.51
CA THR A 124 -4.02 16.61 -2.05
C THR A 124 -3.20 15.48 -1.42
N VAL A 125 -2.24 15.81 -0.54
CA VAL A 125 -1.41 14.82 0.17
C VAL A 125 -2.06 14.53 1.52
N GLU A 126 -3.15 13.80 1.48
CA GLU A 126 -4.06 13.58 2.61
C GLU A 126 -3.63 12.40 3.47
N MET A 127 -4.00 12.43 4.77
CA MET A 127 -3.74 11.29 5.69
C MET A 127 -4.59 10.07 5.32
N ILE A 128 -5.79 10.30 4.81
CA ILE A 128 -6.68 9.27 4.25
C ILE A 128 -6.82 9.60 2.78
N GLY A 129 -6.13 8.85 1.92
CA GLY A 129 -6.01 9.16 0.50
C GLY A 129 -7.33 8.99 -0.26
N ALA A 130 -7.47 9.77 -1.32
CA ALA A 130 -8.59 9.74 -2.27
C ALA A 130 -8.05 9.71 -3.70
N GLU A 131 -8.90 9.59 -4.72
CA GLU A 131 -8.48 9.46 -6.12
C GLU A 131 -7.65 10.64 -6.66
N HIS A 132 -7.66 11.77 -5.98
CA HIS A 132 -6.81 12.93 -6.29
C HIS A 132 -5.49 12.94 -5.53
N SER A 133 -5.36 12.08 -4.51
CA SER A 133 -4.12 11.98 -3.70
C SER A 133 -3.04 11.23 -4.48
N PRO A 134 -1.76 11.63 -4.37
CA PRO A 134 -0.67 11.04 -5.14
C PRO A 134 -0.64 9.51 -5.08
N GLY A 135 -0.59 8.85 -6.24
CA GLY A 135 -0.53 7.39 -6.36
C GLY A 135 -1.85 6.66 -6.15
N HIS A 136 -2.93 7.35 -5.80
CA HIS A 136 -4.26 6.75 -5.71
C HIS A 136 -4.96 6.81 -7.06
N GLU A 137 -5.55 5.69 -7.48
CA GLU A 137 -6.23 5.57 -8.78
C GLU A 137 -7.74 5.39 -8.65
N LEU A 138 -8.25 5.27 -7.41
CA LEU A 138 -9.67 5.11 -7.12
C LEU A 138 -10.00 5.63 -5.72
N MET A 139 -11.28 5.83 -5.45
CA MET A 139 -11.79 6.15 -4.12
C MET A 139 -12.00 4.88 -3.32
N ALA A 140 -11.22 4.67 -2.28
CA ALA A 140 -11.25 3.49 -1.42
C ALA A 140 -11.35 3.81 0.08
N GLY A 141 -12.02 4.91 0.43
CA GLY A 141 -12.15 5.36 1.83
C GLY A 141 -12.89 4.38 2.75
N SER A 142 -13.71 3.50 2.19
CA SER A 142 -14.34 2.40 2.93
C SER A 142 -13.64 1.10 2.60
N LEU A 143 -13.12 0.40 3.62
CA LEU A 143 -12.41 -0.87 3.45
C LEU A 143 -13.27 -1.93 2.75
N GLY A 144 -12.65 -2.81 1.97
CA GLY A 144 -13.31 -3.87 1.21
C GLY A 144 -13.98 -3.45 -0.09
N GLN A 145 -14.03 -2.13 -0.43
CA GLN A 145 -14.69 -1.65 -1.64
C GLN A 145 -13.77 -1.53 -2.87
N ALA A 146 -12.47 -1.34 -2.65
CA ALA A 146 -11.53 -1.12 -3.74
C ALA A 146 -11.46 -2.31 -4.70
N LEU A 147 -11.47 -3.54 -4.20
CA LEU A 147 -11.35 -4.74 -5.02
C LEU A 147 -12.50 -4.82 -6.05
N SER A 148 -13.73 -4.49 -5.66
CA SER A 148 -14.88 -4.43 -6.58
C SER A 148 -14.71 -3.38 -7.69
N GLN A 149 -14.10 -2.22 -7.37
CA GLN A 149 -13.78 -1.19 -8.36
C GLN A 149 -12.70 -1.67 -9.33
N VAL A 150 -11.66 -2.33 -8.80
CA VAL A 150 -10.57 -2.91 -9.61
C VAL A 150 -11.09 -3.97 -10.58
N ILE A 151 -12.06 -4.79 -10.17
CA ILE A 151 -12.74 -5.76 -11.06
C ILE A 151 -13.33 -5.05 -12.28
N GLY A 152 -14.05 -3.95 -12.06
CA GLY A 152 -14.61 -3.16 -13.14
C GLY A 152 -13.54 -2.62 -14.10
N ILE A 153 -12.43 -2.15 -13.58
CA ILE A 153 -11.28 -1.66 -14.35
C ILE A 153 -10.62 -2.82 -15.12
N ALA A 154 -10.36 -3.95 -14.47
CA ALA A 154 -9.72 -5.12 -15.07
C ALA A 154 -10.56 -5.70 -16.23
N LEU A 155 -11.88 -5.79 -16.05
CA LEU A 155 -12.82 -6.18 -17.11
C LEU A 155 -12.79 -5.19 -18.27
N GLY A 156 -12.80 -3.89 -17.98
CA GLY A 156 -12.73 -2.84 -19.00
C GLY A 156 -11.45 -2.91 -19.81
N ARG A 157 -10.30 -3.09 -19.14
CA ARG A 157 -8.98 -3.25 -19.77
C ARG A 157 -8.93 -4.50 -20.66
N ARG A 158 -9.40 -5.65 -20.15
CA ARG A 158 -9.44 -6.90 -20.92
C ARG A 158 -10.32 -6.76 -22.18
N ARG A 159 -11.48 -6.11 -22.08
CA ARG A 159 -12.36 -5.85 -23.25
C ARG A 159 -11.74 -4.95 -24.30
N LYS A 160 -10.81 -4.08 -23.90
CA LYS A 160 -10.04 -3.23 -24.81
C LYS A 160 -8.81 -3.93 -25.39
N GLY A 161 -8.49 -5.14 -24.95
CA GLY A 161 -7.28 -5.86 -25.36
C GLY A 161 -6.01 -5.31 -24.73
N GLU A 162 -6.11 -4.61 -23.58
CA GLU A 162 -4.96 -4.14 -22.82
C GLU A 162 -4.28 -5.32 -22.12
N THR A 163 -2.94 -5.30 -22.07
CA THR A 163 -2.12 -6.43 -21.58
C THR A 163 -1.47 -6.18 -20.22
N GLY A 164 -1.49 -4.96 -19.71
CA GLY A 164 -0.96 -4.64 -18.39
C GLY A 164 -1.82 -5.23 -17.27
N ARG A 165 -1.15 -5.60 -16.17
CA ARG A 165 -1.76 -6.18 -14.97
C ARG A 165 -2.34 -5.10 -14.06
N ASN A 166 -3.19 -5.53 -13.12
CA ASN A 166 -3.81 -4.66 -12.11
C ASN A 166 -3.36 -5.14 -10.73
N PHE A 167 -2.47 -4.40 -10.10
CA PHE A 167 -1.95 -4.71 -8.76
C PHE A 167 -2.81 -4.03 -7.70
N VAL A 168 -3.25 -4.80 -6.71
CA VAL A 168 -4.05 -4.30 -5.59
C VAL A 168 -3.29 -4.54 -4.29
N PHE A 169 -2.95 -3.48 -3.58
CA PHE A 169 -2.45 -3.59 -2.22
C PHE A 169 -3.64 -3.61 -1.26
N MET A 170 -3.70 -4.61 -0.39
CA MET A 170 -4.76 -4.85 0.57
C MET A 170 -4.20 -5.06 1.98
N SER A 171 -5.05 -4.92 2.99
CA SER A 171 -4.76 -5.34 4.36
C SER A 171 -5.56 -6.60 4.73
N ASP A 172 -5.06 -7.34 5.70
CA ASP A 172 -5.73 -8.55 6.22
C ASP A 172 -7.10 -8.23 6.86
N GLY A 173 -7.25 -7.08 7.50
CA GLY A 173 -8.52 -6.62 8.07
C GLY A 173 -9.66 -6.48 7.05
N GLU A 174 -9.37 -6.37 5.76
CA GLU A 174 -10.39 -6.31 4.71
C GLU A 174 -11.09 -7.65 4.50
N PHE A 175 -10.48 -8.75 4.91
CA PHE A 175 -11.10 -10.09 4.85
C PHE A 175 -12.09 -10.37 5.99
N MET A 176 -12.27 -9.43 6.91
CA MET A 176 -13.41 -9.42 7.83
C MET A 176 -14.71 -8.91 7.16
N ILE A 177 -14.62 -8.36 5.94
CA ILE A 177 -15.70 -7.66 5.25
C ILE A 177 -16.29 -8.55 4.17
N GLY A 178 -17.61 -8.78 4.19
CA GLY A 178 -18.31 -9.66 3.24
C GLY A 178 -18.10 -9.27 1.77
N GLN A 179 -18.09 -7.95 1.48
CA GLN A 179 -17.89 -7.45 0.12
C GLN A 179 -16.54 -7.88 -0.49
N THR A 180 -15.49 -8.06 0.31
CA THR A 180 -14.21 -8.61 -0.17
C THR A 180 -14.38 -10.01 -0.74
N TRP A 181 -15.17 -10.86 -0.07
CA TRP A 181 -15.44 -12.23 -0.51
C TRP A 181 -16.34 -12.28 -1.74
N GLU A 182 -17.37 -11.42 -1.82
CA GLU A 182 -18.18 -11.23 -3.02
C GLU A 182 -17.34 -10.80 -4.22
N ALA A 183 -16.35 -9.93 -3.99
CA ALA A 183 -15.39 -9.53 -5.01
C ALA A 183 -14.49 -10.69 -5.43
N MET A 184 -14.01 -11.51 -4.49
CA MET A 184 -13.20 -12.70 -4.81
C MET A 184 -13.97 -13.70 -5.68
N GLU A 185 -15.25 -13.96 -5.37
CA GLU A 185 -16.13 -14.79 -6.20
C GLU A 185 -16.27 -14.23 -7.62
N THR A 186 -16.44 -12.90 -7.72
CA THR A 186 -16.56 -12.21 -9.02
C THR A 186 -15.25 -12.30 -9.83
N LEU A 187 -14.09 -12.13 -9.20
CA LEU A 187 -12.78 -12.29 -9.84
C LEU A 187 -12.61 -13.69 -10.44
N SER A 188 -13.00 -14.70 -9.68
CA SER A 188 -12.95 -16.10 -10.11
C SER A 188 -13.94 -16.39 -11.24
N PHE A 189 -15.20 -15.93 -11.12
CA PHE A 189 -16.23 -16.14 -12.12
C PHE A 189 -15.87 -15.57 -13.50
N TYR A 190 -15.24 -14.40 -13.52
CA TYR A 190 -14.77 -13.77 -14.76
C TYR A 190 -13.35 -14.17 -15.16
N GLU A 191 -12.71 -15.10 -14.46
CA GLU A 191 -11.35 -15.57 -14.74
C GLU A 191 -10.36 -14.41 -14.90
N LEU A 192 -10.36 -13.47 -13.92
CA LEU A 192 -9.56 -12.25 -13.99
C LEU A 192 -8.11 -12.50 -13.55
N ASP A 193 -7.36 -13.20 -14.36
CA ASP A 193 -5.93 -13.47 -14.17
C ASP A 193 -5.02 -12.23 -14.36
N ASN A 194 -5.56 -11.14 -14.84
CA ASN A 194 -4.89 -9.85 -14.89
C ASN A 194 -5.01 -9.04 -13.59
N VAL A 195 -5.47 -9.64 -12.50
CA VAL A 195 -5.52 -9.05 -11.15
C VAL A 195 -4.62 -9.81 -10.19
N ILE A 196 -3.69 -9.08 -9.58
CA ILE A 196 -2.75 -9.59 -8.58
C ILE A 196 -2.91 -8.77 -7.30
N ALA A 197 -3.33 -9.41 -6.21
CA ALA A 197 -3.47 -8.76 -4.91
C ALA A 197 -2.27 -9.09 -4.01
N TYR A 198 -1.72 -8.08 -3.34
CA TYR A 198 -0.75 -8.24 -2.26
C TYR A 198 -1.41 -7.84 -0.95
N VAL A 199 -1.46 -8.78 0.00
CA VAL A 199 -2.10 -8.60 1.29
C VAL A 199 -1.04 -8.42 2.36
N ASP A 200 -1.01 -7.25 3.01
CA ASP A 200 -0.23 -7.04 4.24
C ASP A 200 -0.93 -7.77 5.40
N ALA A 201 -0.48 -9.00 5.65
CA ALA A 201 -1.02 -9.86 6.69
C ALA A 201 -0.23 -9.69 7.99
N ASN A 202 -0.42 -8.52 8.63
CA ASN A 202 0.31 -8.11 9.82
C ASN A 202 -0.35 -8.55 11.14
N GLY A 203 -1.52 -9.20 11.07
CA GLY A 203 -2.24 -9.71 12.23
C GLY A 203 -2.86 -8.64 13.12
N GLN A 204 -2.97 -7.39 12.63
CA GLN A 204 -3.48 -6.25 13.40
C GLN A 204 -4.78 -5.69 12.83
N SER A 205 -5.76 -5.52 13.69
CA SER A 205 -6.96 -4.72 13.44
C SER A 205 -6.86 -3.37 14.17
N ALA A 206 -7.80 -2.46 13.89
CA ALA A 206 -7.91 -1.18 14.60
C ALA A 206 -8.02 -1.35 16.13
N ASP A 207 -8.70 -2.38 16.57
CA ASP A 207 -9.05 -2.61 17.98
C ASP A 207 -8.16 -3.64 18.70
N GLY A 208 -7.15 -4.19 18.01
CA GLY A 208 -6.25 -5.18 18.61
C GLY A 208 -5.77 -6.22 17.60
N LYS A 209 -5.45 -7.42 18.09
CA LYS A 209 -5.07 -8.53 17.22
C LYS A 209 -6.27 -9.00 16.41
N ILE A 210 -6.03 -9.34 15.14
CA ILE A 210 -7.09 -9.75 14.23
C ILE A 210 -7.85 -10.98 14.74
N ASP A 211 -7.16 -11.94 15.36
CA ASP A 211 -7.76 -13.16 15.92
C ASP A 211 -8.66 -12.89 17.13
N GLU A 212 -8.42 -11.77 17.83
CA GLU A 212 -9.22 -11.37 19.00
C GLU A 212 -10.45 -10.52 18.58
N VAL A 213 -10.41 -9.88 17.39
CA VAL A 213 -11.50 -9.06 16.86
C VAL A 213 -12.43 -9.90 15.98
N MET A 214 -11.89 -10.47 14.89
CA MET A 214 -12.59 -11.40 14.01
C MET A 214 -11.57 -12.23 13.25
N GLY A 215 -11.40 -13.50 13.60
CA GLY A 215 -10.44 -14.40 12.96
C GLY A 215 -10.73 -14.62 11.47
N ILE A 216 -9.71 -14.44 10.66
CA ILE A 216 -9.79 -14.61 9.20
C ILE A 216 -9.13 -15.92 8.71
N GLU A 217 -8.37 -16.56 9.60
CA GLU A 217 -7.67 -17.81 9.25
C GLU A 217 -8.63 -19.02 9.14
N PRO A 218 -8.30 -20.02 8.35
CA PRO A 218 -7.14 -20.08 7.44
C PRO A 218 -7.38 -19.28 6.17
N LEU A 219 -6.65 -18.15 5.98
CA LEU A 219 -6.91 -17.20 4.89
C LEU A 219 -6.61 -17.79 3.51
N LYS A 220 -5.50 -18.52 3.38
CA LYS A 220 -5.08 -19.14 2.11
C LYS A 220 -6.14 -20.09 1.58
N GLU A 221 -6.57 -21.04 2.40
CA GLU A 221 -7.56 -22.06 2.03
C GLU A 221 -8.91 -21.43 1.68
N ARG A 222 -9.29 -20.35 2.39
CA ARG A 222 -10.52 -19.61 2.06
C ARG A 222 -10.42 -18.97 0.68
N LEU A 223 -9.30 -18.31 0.37
CA LEU A 223 -9.07 -17.69 -0.94
C LEU A 223 -9.05 -18.72 -2.06
N GLU A 224 -8.42 -19.88 -1.84
CA GLU A 224 -8.42 -20.99 -2.79
C GLU A 224 -9.83 -21.58 -2.99
N ALA A 225 -10.65 -21.64 -1.94
CA ALA A 225 -12.05 -22.08 -2.03
C ALA A 225 -12.91 -21.08 -2.83
N PHE A 226 -12.57 -19.78 -2.84
CA PHE A 226 -13.16 -18.76 -3.70
C PHE A 226 -12.54 -18.71 -5.11
N GLY A 227 -11.67 -19.67 -5.46
CA GLY A 227 -11.14 -19.86 -6.81
C GLY A 227 -9.87 -19.09 -7.14
N ALA A 228 -9.25 -18.39 -6.20
CA ALA A 228 -7.97 -17.74 -6.40
C ALA A 228 -6.79 -18.74 -6.39
N VAL A 229 -5.67 -18.37 -6.98
CA VAL A 229 -4.37 -18.91 -6.62
C VAL A 229 -3.85 -18.07 -5.44
N ALA A 230 -3.58 -18.70 -4.30
CA ALA A 230 -3.09 -18.00 -3.11
C ALA A 230 -1.70 -18.54 -2.71
N VAL A 231 -0.75 -17.63 -2.49
CA VAL A 231 0.61 -17.98 -2.03
C VAL A 231 0.93 -17.19 -0.77
N GLU A 232 1.56 -17.85 0.20
CA GLU A 232 2.06 -17.21 1.42
C GLU A 232 3.56 -17.02 1.31
N VAL A 233 4.02 -15.82 1.69
CA VAL A 233 5.45 -15.48 1.72
C VAL A 233 5.79 -14.70 2.99
N ASP A 234 7.08 -14.72 3.36
CA ASP A 234 7.61 -13.75 4.31
C ASP A 234 7.53 -12.36 3.66
N GLY A 235 6.71 -11.48 4.24
CA GLY A 235 6.47 -10.12 3.74
C GLY A 235 7.67 -9.17 3.91
N HIS A 236 8.74 -9.62 4.56
CA HIS A 236 10.01 -8.90 4.68
C HIS A 236 11.11 -9.45 3.77
N ASP A 237 10.85 -10.54 3.05
CA ASP A 237 11.73 -11.08 2.02
C ASP A 237 11.40 -10.51 0.64
N VAL A 238 12.18 -9.52 0.20
CA VAL A 238 11.98 -8.85 -1.09
C VAL A 238 12.17 -9.77 -2.31
N GLU A 239 12.90 -10.88 -2.19
CA GLU A 239 13.05 -11.87 -3.26
C GLU A 239 11.82 -12.77 -3.33
N ALA A 240 11.33 -13.25 -2.20
CA ALA A 240 10.11 -14.04 -2.12
C ALA A 240 8.89 -13.23 -2.60
N LEU A 241 8.78 -11.95 -2.21
CA LEU A 241 7.74 -11.05 -2.68
C LEU A 241 7.77 -10.86 -4.20
N ALA A 242 8.95 -10.66 -4.79
CA ALA A 242 9.08 -10.50 -6.24
C ALA A 242 8.79 -11.80 -7.00
N ALA A 243 9.26 -12.94 -6.50
CA ALA A 243 9.02 -14.24 -7.11
C ALA A 243 7.52 -14.64 -7.07
N ALA A 244 6.80 -14.23 -6.02
CA ALA A 244 5.38 -14.52 -5.87
C ALA A 244 4.52 -13.94 -7.02
N ALA A 245 4.91 -12.78 -7.58
CA ALA A 245 4.20 -12.19 -8.72
C ALA A 245 4.25 -13.02 -10.01
N GLU A 246 5.20 -13.94 -10.11
CA GLU A 246 5.41 -14.83 -11.26
C GLU A 246 4.79 -16.22 -11.05
N THR A 247 4.03 -16.42 -9.97
CA THR A 247 3.31 -17.68 -9.71
C THR A 247 2.31 -17.93 -10.85
N PRO A 248 2.33 -19.13 -11.47
CA PRO A 248 1.36 -19.47 -12.50
C PRO A 248 -0.08 -19.43 -11.98
N HIS A 249 -0.96 -18.68 -12.65
CA HIS A 249 -2.35 -18.45 -12.21
C HIS A 249 -3.31 -18.26 -13.40
N GLU A 250 -3.05 -18.88 -14.53
CA GLU A 250 -3.87 -18.77 -15.74
C GLU A 250 -5.36 -18.98 -15.44
N GLY A 251 -6.20 -18.01 -15.88
CA GLY A 251 -7.65 -18.02 -15.65
C GLY A 251 -8.07 -17.76 -14.19
N LYS A 252 -7.15 -17.37 -13.29
CA LYS A 252 -7.47 -17.15 -11.88
C LYS A 252 -6.80 -15.87 -11.37
N PRO A 253 -7.43 -15.13 -10.43
CA PRO A 253 -6.73 -14.07 -9.72
C PRO A 253 -5.61 -14.64 -8.85
N LEU A 254 -4.51 -13.90 -8.73
CA LEU A 254 -3.42 -14.25 -7.81
C LEU A 254 -3.51 -13.41 -6.54
N VAL A 255 -3.41 -14.06 -5.39
CA VAL A 255 -3.34 -13.39 -4.08
C VAL A 255 -2.04 -13.78 -3.37
N VAL A 256 -1.17 -12.81 -3.13
CA VAL A 256 0.06 -12.95 -2.36
C VAL A 256 -0.21 -12.51 -0.93
N ILE A 257 -0.23 -13.46 -0.01
CA ILE A 257 -0.39 -13.23 1.43
C ILE A 257 1.01 -13.00 2.00
N ALA A 258 1.37 -11.76 2.20
CA ALA A 258 2.65 -11.36 2.78
C ALA A 258 2.52 -11.32 4.31
N ARG A 259 3.08 -12.31 5.01
CA ARG A 259 3.10 -12.35 6.48
C ARG A 259 4.12 -11.36 6.98
N THR A 260 3.68 -10.36 7.73
CA THR A 260 4.51 -9.23 8.13
C THR A 260 4.49 -8.99 9.64
N ASN A 261 5.44 -8.16 10.08
CA ASN A 261 5.58 -7.74 11.47
C ASN A 261 5.31 -6.23 11.58
N PRO A 262 4.32 -5.77 12.39
CA PRO A 262 3.91 -4.37 12.51
C PRO A 262 4.95 -3.45 13.16
N TYR A 263 6.10 -3.95 13.58
CA TYR A 263 7.22 -3.16 14.12
C TYR A 263 8.57 -3.48 13.48
N CYS A 264 8.58 -4.22 12.36
CA CYS A 264 9.80 -4.55 11.63
C CYS A 264 10.60 -3.28 11.28
N GLY A 265 11.89 -3.29 11.63
CA GLY A 265 12.79 -2.17 11.38
C GLY A 265 12.60 -0.95 12.28
N VAL A 266 11.64 -0.99 13.23
CA VAL A 266 11.43 0.02 14.29
C VAL A 266 11.11 -0.72 15.59
N GLU A 267 12.07 -1.48 16.08
CA GLU A 267 11.89 -2.50 17.12
C GLU A 267 11.41 -1.91 18.45
N VAL A 268 11.69 -0.63 18.72
CA VAL A 268 11.20 0.09 19.90
C VAL A 268 9.67 0.10 20.01
N LEU A 269 8.96 -0.11 18.89
CA LEU A 269 7.49 -0.21 18.89
C LEU A 269 6.97 -1.53 19.48
N ALA A 270 7.80 -2.57 19.62
CA ALA A 270 7.37 -3.87 20.14
C ALA A 270 6.71 -3.76 21.54
N GLU A 271 7.15 -2.80 22.36
CA GLU A 271 6.60 -2.56 23.69
C GLU A 271 5.13 -2.08 23.67
N ARG A 272 4.62 -1.65 22.51
CA ARG A 272 3.22 -1.21 22.35
C ARG A 272 2.22 -2.34 22.18
N ALA A 273 2.68 -3.58 22.00
CA ALA A 273 1.78 -4.70 21.74
C ALA A 273 0.58 -4.74 22.71
N PRO A 274 -0.63 -4.98 22.24
CA PRO A 274 -1.06 -5.22 20.86
C PRO A 274 -1.54 -3.96 20.10
N ARG A 275 -1.24 -2.76 20.56
CA ARG A 275 -1.80 -1.49 20.07
C ARG A 275 -0.90 -0.86 19.00
N PHE A 276 -0.94 -1.40 17.78
CA PHE A 276 -0.08 -0.95 16.67
C PHE A 276 -0.80 -0.08 15.63
N HIS A 277 -2.11 -0.20 15.47
CA HIS A 277 -2.83 0.36 14.32
C HIS A 277 -2.62 1.87 14.15
N TYR A 278 -2.78 2.65 15.22
CA TYR A 278 -2.48 4.09 15.21
C TYR A 278 -1.64 4.45 16.44
N ILE A 279 -0.45 4.97 16.20
CA ILE A 279 0.45 5.39 17.26
C ILE A 279 0.03 6.76 17.77
N ARG A 280 -0.26 6.85 19.06
CA ARG A 280 -0.36 8.10 19.82
C ARG A 280 0.58 8.02 20.99
N PHE A 281 1.41 9.01 21.15
CA PHE A 281 2.27 9.09 22.32
C PHE A 281 1.43 9.52 23.51
N THR A 282 1.24 8.61 24.48
CA THR A 282 0.46 8.86 25.70
C THR A 282 1.34 9.24 26.88
N GLY A 283 2.65 9.10 26.76
CA GLY A 283 3.66 9.47 27.76
C GLY A 283 4.95 10.00 27.11
N SER A 284 5.70 10.80 27.84
CA SER A 284 6.95 11.40 27.35
C SER A 284 7.99 10.36 26.95
N GLY A 285 8.13 9.29 27.71
CA GLY A 285 9.17 8.29 27.51
C GLY A 285 9.10 7.53 26.19
N GLU A 286 7.91 7.31 25.65
CA GLU A 286 7.72 6.59 24.39
C GLU A 286 8.18 7.41 23.17
N LYS A 287 7.80 8.68 23.13
CA LYS A 287 8.25 9.59 22.08
C LYS A 287 9.76 9.75 22.09
N GLU A 288 10.33 9.96 23.27
CA GLU A 288 11.78 10.09 23.48
C GLU A 288 12.52 8.81 23.09
N ALA A 289 11.97 7.62 23.35
CA ALA A 289 12.55 6.36 22.91
C ALA A 289 12.59 6.26 21.37
N LEU A 290 11.51 6.65 20.69
CA LEU A 290 11.46 6.66 19.25
C LEU A 290 12.38 7.74 18.64
N GLU A 291 12.51 8.91 19.28
CA GLU A 291 13.46 9.97 18.87
C GLU A 291 14.92 9.48 18.96
N ARG A 292 15.30 8.80 20.05
CA ARG A 292 16.63 8.20 20.18
C ARG A 292 16.88 7.13 19.10
N PHE A 293 15.93 6.21 18.93
CA PHE A 293 16.01 5.19 17.90
C PHE A 293 16.19 5.81 16.49
N TYR A 294 15.41 6.85 16.17
CA TYR A 294 15.51 7.56 14.89
C TYR A 294 16.89 8.19 14.70
N ALA A 295 17.40 8.86 15.72
CA ALA A 295 18.71 9.50 15.68
C ALA A 295 19.86 8.49 15.52
N GLU A 296 19.80 7.36 16.21
CA GLU A 296 20.79 6.30 16.12
C GLU A 296 20.78 5.61 14.74
N LYS A 297 19.60 5.29 14.23
CA LYS A 297 19.47 4.53 12.98
C LYS A 297 19.63 5.39 11.73
N TRP A 298 19.09 6.62 11.74
CA TRP A 298 18.99 7.48 10.55
C TRP A 298 19.53 8.89 10.71
N GLY A 299 19.98 9.32 11.89
CA GLY A 299 20.35 10.70 12.21
C GLY A 299 21.50 11.30 11.40
N GLY A 300 22.28 10.49 10.69
CA GLY A 300 23.33 10.94 9.77
C GLY A 300 22.94 10.90 8.28
N ARG A 301 21.70 10.52 7.96
CA ARG A 301 21.24 10.37 6.58
C ARG A 301 20.32 11.56 6.21
N LYS A 302 20.73 12.32 5.18
CA LYS A 302 19.87 13.34 4.54
C LYS A 302 18.88 12.67 3.59
#